data_b52834c970cb826b2d8677c7ee04364c
#
_entry.id   b52834c970cb826b2d8677c7ee04364c
#
_cell.length_a   1.000
_cell.length_b   1.000
_cell.length_c   1.000
_cell.angle_alpha   90.00
_cell.angle_beta   90.00
_cell.angle_gamma   90.00
#
_symmetry.space_group_name_H-M   'P 1'
#
loop_
_entity.id
_entity.type
_entity.pdbx_description
1 polymer ?
#
loop_
_entity_poly.entity_id
_entity_poly.type
_entity_poly.pdbx_seq_one_letter_code
_entity_poly.pdbx_strand_id
1 'polypeptide(L)'
;MKKTFCITLALLFTLMLSACGKTDSLAPAVSESDPAGTPAVSVPPSGGQPGQSPSSCTFDPALFGGKLQSCAYAGNGTLFVLADKLYLYDTGTSSVLATAEAPLRDFEAQAIDGGYVLSGMGDSGMMAYIYDSSLSLNKEIAVNELLQGDFVVSETGGVAASTDGKKLAFAALGGLYLYDLESGSLTTLLDVAQNAGTASISVSMLNGAAFAQDNSQIMFYGSGSSIPAADGEESFSIHGSIAVDGSGLKLTKPSGYEMEEIQSSVSRLFFPQTFTQADGTLLWVDRATGSANTLSFSASGEGKDGVYGSEQGNYVATAVLGSNLTVRVYDVASGALVATEVIENSDPTYFYRIPRIYLLDGAKTAVVVLGGSIDELDTLVSTFEFGA
;
A
#
# COMPACT_ATOMS: atom_id res chain seq x y z
N MET A 1 -27.39 25.94 6.16
CA MET A 1 -26.93 25.03 7.21
C MET A 1 -25.83 24.06 6.79
N LYS A 2 -25.24 24.16 5.57
CA LYS A 2 -24.19 23.26 5.08
C LYS A 2 -22.74 23.76 5.25
N LYS A 3 -22.51 24.94 5.78
CA LYS A 3 -21.16 25.52 5.95
C LYS A 3 -20.57 25.39 7.37
N THR A 4 -21.33 24.92 8.35
CA THR A 4 -20.89 24.86 9.75
C THR A 4 -20.25 23.50 10.10
N PHE A 5 -20.47 22.45 9.30
CA PHE A 5 -19.98 21.09 9.60
C PHE A 5 -18.49 20.87 9.23
N CYS A 6 -18.00 21.54 8.19
CA CYS A 6 -16.58 21.41 7.78
C CYS A 6 -15.59 22.08 8.74
N ILE A 7 -16.02 23.08 9.53
CA ILE A 7 -15.12 23.81 10.45
C ILE A 7 -14.89 23.02 11.74
N THR A 8 -15.82 22.15 12.14
CA THR A 8 -15.73 21.39 13.39
C THR A 8 -14.78 20.19 13.26
N LEU A 9 -14.66 19.60 12.08
CA LEU A 9 -13.74 18.47 11.84
C LEU A 9 -12.29 18.94 11.77
N ALA A 10 -12.00 20.10 11.19
CA ALA A 10 -10.66 20.67 11.14
C ALA A 10 -10.12 21.11 12.53
N LEU A 11 -11.00 21.42 13.50
CA LEU A 11 -10.59 21.80 14.86
C LEU A 11 -10.26 20.58 15.75
N LEU A 12 -10.78 19.40 15.45
CA LEU A 12 -10.43 18.18 16.21
C LEU A 12 -9.03 17.67 15.87
N PHE A 13 -8.53 17.89 14.66
CA PHE A 13 -7.18 17.47 14.26
C PHE A 13 -6.06 18.36 14.85
N THR A 14 -6.36 19.58 15.25
CA THR A 14 -5.36 20.54 15.80
C THR A 14 -5.16 20.42 17.31
N LEU A 15 -5.97 19.65 18.03
CA LEU A 15 -5.89 19.52 19.51
C LEU A 15 -5.07 18.30 19.98
N MET A 16 -4.63 17.43 19.09
CA MET A 16 -3.79 16.27 19.45
C MET A 16 -2.27 16.51 19.42
N LEU A 17 -1.81 17.73 19.16
CA LEU A 17 -0.39 18.07 19.00
C LEU A 17 0.27 18.71 20.23
N SER A 18 -0.29 18.61 21.42
CA SER A 18 0.26 19.26 22.62
C SER A 18 0.28 18.35 23.83
N ALA A 19 1.13 17.31 23.85
CA ALA A 19 1.57 16.68 25.11
C ALA A 19 2.94 16.03 24.93
N CYS A 20 4.02 16.82 24.92
CA CYS A 20 5.38 16.34 25.09
C CYS A 20 5.80 16.62 26.55
N GLY A 21 5.80 15.59 27.39
CA GLY A 21 6.35 15.59 28.75
C GLY A 21 7.65 14.78 28.78
N LYS A 22 8.74 15.43 29.25
CA LYS A 22 10.06 14.88 29.51
C LYS A 22 10.02 13.78 30.57
N THR A 23 10.78 12.71 30.44
CA THR A 23 11.36 11.95 31.55
C THR A 23 12.73 11.36 31.21
N ASP A 24 13.55 11.36 32.24
CA ASP A 24 14.99 11.13 32.28
C ASP A 24 15.42 9.67 32.11
N SER A 25 16.69 9.57 31.75
CA SER A 25 17.52 8.38 31.61
C SER A 25 17.58 7.48 32.83
N LEU A 26 17.62 6.18 32.61
CA LEU A 26 18.36 5.20 33.43
C LEU A 26 18.63 3.95 32.56
N ALA A 27 19.91 3.70 32.30
CA ALA A 27 20.40 2.44 31.74
C ALA A 27 20.52 1.36 32.83
N PRO A 28 20.40 0.09 32.49
CA PRO A 28 21.28 -0.92 33.08
C PRO A 28 21.88 -1.91 32.08
N ALA A 29 23.13 -2.08 32.28
CA ALA A 29 24.09 -3.18 32.19
C ALA A 29 23.75 -4.44 31.36
N VAL A 30 24.74 -4.76 30.55
CA VAL A 30 25.05 -5.95 29.76
C VAL A 30 25.11 -7.24 30.60
N SER A 31 24.62 -8.32 30.03
CA SER A 31 25.02 -9.68 30.36
C SER A 31 25.06 -10.51 29.08
N GLU A 32 26.29 -10.89 28.69
CA GLU A 32 26.57 -11.86 27.63
C GLU A 32 26.16 -13.28 28.04
N SER A 33 25.61 -14.04 27.13
CA SER A 33 25.75 -15.49 27.06
C SER A 33 25.43 -16.00 25.65
N ASP A 34 26.47 -16.53 25.00
CA ASP A 34 26.39 -17.36 23.80
C ASP A 34 25.59 -18.66 24.04
N PRO A 35 24.91 -19.18 23.01
CA PRO A 35 25.07 -20.59 22.71
C PRO A 35 25.23 -20.94 21.21
N ALA A 36 26.31 -21.64 20.97
CA ALA A 36 26.50 -22.81 20.11
C ALA A 36 25.73 -22.94 18.78
N GLY A 37 26.54 -23.12 17.73
CA GLY A 37 26.22 -23.34 16.33
C GLY A 37 25.28 -24.50 15.99
N THR A 38 24.57 -24.31 14.89
CA THR A 38 23.87 -25.33 14.11
C THR A 38 24.46 -25.40 12.70
N PRO A 39 24.60 -26.58 12.09
CA PRO A 39 25.39 -26.76 10.90
C PRO A 39 24.70 -26.31 9.62
N ALA A 40 25.48 -25.75 8.71
CA ALA A 40 25.08 -25.34 7.37
C ALA A 40 24.66 -26.55 6.52
N VAL A 41 23.45 -26.50 5.97
CA VAL A 41 23.02 -27.40 4.90
C VAL A 41 23.42 -26.78 3.56
N SER A 42 24.33 -27.43 2.86
CA SER A 42 24.75 -27.08 1.50
C SER A 42 23.67 -27.51 0.49
N VAL A 43 23.09 -26.59 -0.23
CA VAL A 43 22.25 -26.83 -1.40
C VAL A 43 23.13 -26.76 -2.65
N PRO A 44 23.05 -27.75 -3.58
CA PRO A 44 23.82 -27.69 -4.80
C PRO A 44 23.31 -26.63 -5.77
N PRO A 45 24.20 -26.02 -6.60
CA PRO A 45 23.78 -25.00 -7.56
C PRO A 45 23.04 -25.63 -8.73
N SER A 46 21.78 -25.23 -8.94
CA SER A 46 21.08 -25.53 -10.18
C SER A 46 21.63 -24.63 -11.28
N GLY A 47 22.12 -25.27 -12.36
CA GLY A 47 22.71 -24.59 -13.50
C GLY A 47 21.69 -23.65 -14.22
N GLY A 48 21.93 -22.37 -14.14
CA GLY A 48 21.29 -21.37 -14.97
C GLY A 48 22.03 -21.23 -16.30
N GLN A 49 21.31 -21.17 -17.40
CA GLN A 49 21.85 -20.84 -18.72
C GLN A 49 22.50 -19.45 -18.69
N PRO A 50 23.64 -19.26 -19.37
CA PRO A 50 24.26 -17.95 -19.47
C PRO A 50 23.58 -17.10 -20.55
N GLY A 51 23.19 -15.90 -20.21
CA GLY A 51 23.17 -14.77 -21.11
C GLY A 51 21.84 -14.32 -21.66
N GLN A 52 21.10 -13.59 -20.88
CA GLN A 52 20.52 -12.32 -21.31
C GLN A 52 20.84 -11.31 -20.21
N SER A 53 21.66 -10.31 -20.55
CA SER A 53 21.77 -9.12 -19.70
C SER A 53 20.36 -8.57 -19.51
N PRO A 54 19.92 -8.24 -18.28
CA PRO A 54 18.66 -7.58 -18.10
C PRO A 54 18.67 -6.31 -18.96
N SER A 55 17.68 -6.17 -19.82
CA SER A 55 17.47 -4.94 -20.56
C SER A 55 17.22 -3.85 -19.51
N SER A 56 18.12 -2.89 -19.38
CA SER A 56 17.94 -1.77 -18.48
C SER A 56 16.61 -1.11 -18.82
N CYS A 57 15.64 -1.18 -17.90
CA CYS A 57 14.39 -0.46 -18.03
C CYS A 57 14.72 1.02 -18.00
N THR A 58 14.43 1.73 -19.09
CA THR A 58 14.62 3.17 -19.14
C THR A 58 13.24 3.82 -19.01
N PHE A 59 12.90 4.27 -17.81
CA PHE A 59 11.74 5.13 -17.64
C PHE A 59 12.07 6.53 -18.11
N ASP A 60 11.55 6.92 -19.26
CA ASP A 60 11.79 8.24 -19.86
C ASP A 60 10.54 9.13 -19.71
N PRO A 61 10.57 10.12 -18.79
CA PRO A 61 9.46 11.06 -18.61
C PRO A 61 9.11 11.85 -19.87
N ALA A 62 10.03 11.99 -20.82
CA ALA A 62 9.76 12.70 -22.08
C ALA A 62 8.79 11.98 -23.01
N LEU A 63 8.48 10.70 -22.76
CA LEU A 63 7.46 9.94 -23.50
C LEU A 63 6.03 10.37 -23.13
N PHE A 64 5.84 11.07 -22.03
CA PHE A 64 4.53 11.50 -21.55
C PHE A 64 4.33 12.98 -21.83
N GLY A 65 3.15 13.34 -22.30
CA GLY A 65 2.79 14.75 -22.48
C GLY A 65 2.65 15.47 -21.13
N GLY A 66 3.22 16.66 -21.00
CA GLY A 66 3.08 17.46 -19.79
C GLY A 66 3.93 17.00 -18.59
N LYS A 67 3.58 17.47 -17.40
CA LYS A 67 4.21 17.09 -16.13
C LYS A 67 3.67 15.75 -15.65
N LEU A 68 4.57 14.88 -15.21
CA LEU A 68 4.20 13.64 -14.53
C LEU A 68 3.59 14.01 -13.15
N GLN A 69 2.39 13.53 -12.88
CA GLN A 69 1.63 13.81 -11.66
C GLN A 69 1.67 12.63 -10.68
N SER A 70 1.35 11.43 -11.17
CA SER A 70 1.38 10.20 -10.37
C SER A 70 1.65 8.97 -11.23
N CYS A 71 1.99 7.86 -10.57
CA CYS A 71 2.09 6.54 -11.16
C CYS A 71 1.38 5.53 -10.29
N ALA A 72 1.03 4.37 -10.85
CA ALA A 72 0.54 3.20 -10.13
C ALA A 72 0.93 1.92 -10.87
N TYR A 73 1.07 0.79 -10.16
CA TYR A 73 1.27 -0.50 -10.82
C TYR A 73 0.02 -0.89 -11.62
N ALA A 74 0.23 -1.27 -12.88
CA ALA A 74 -0.83 -1.81 -13.73
C ALA A 74 -0.75 -3.34 -13.85
N GLY A 75 0.28 -3.97 -13.27
CA GLY A 75 0.53 -5.40 -13.33
C GLY A 75 1.37 -5.83 -14.53
N ASN A 76 1.98 -7.03 -14.44
CA ASN A 76 2.76 -7.65 -15.51
C ASN A 76 3.91 -6.77 -16.06
N GLY A 77 4.58 -6.00 -15.20
CA GLY A 77 5.66 -5.11 -15.60
C GLY A 77 5.19 -3.82 -16.26
N THR A 78 3.92 -3.46 -16.13
CA THR A 78 3.38 -2.21 -16.64
C THR A 78 3.06 -1.22 -15.51
N LEU A 79 3.15 0.08 -15.84
CA LEU A 79 2.78 1.19 -14.96
C LEU A 79 1.69 2.04 -15.62
N PHE A 80 0.74 2.46 -14.84
CA PHE A 80 -0.01 3.66 -15.16
C PHE A 80 0.84 4.89 -14.87
N VAL A 81 0.85 5.83 -15.78
CA VAL A 81 1.52 7.12 -15.63
C VAL A 81 0.50 8.21 -15.92
N LEU A 82 0.27 9.09 -14.96
CA LEU A 82 -0.57 10.26 -15.11
C LEU A 82 0.29 11.49 -15.43
N ALA A 83 0.01 12.13 -16.55
CA ALA A 83 0.59 13.40 -16.95
C ALA A 83 -0.51 14.33 -17.51
N ASP A 84 -0.49 14.69 -18.80
CA ASP A 84 -1.63 15.35 -19.45
C ASP A 84 -2.81 14.38 -19.69
N LYS A 85 -2.50 13.08 -19.74
CA LYS A 85 -3.43 11.96 -19.88
C LYS A 85 -3.01 10.80 -18.98
N LEU A 86 -3.84 9.77 -18.94
CA LEU A 86 -3.48 8.48 -18.40
C LEU A 86 -2.77 7.66 -19.47
N TYR A 87 -1.57 7.18 -19.17
CA TYR A 87 -0.75 6.33 -20.02
C TYR A 87 -0.62 4.95 -19.40
N LEU A 88 -0.73 3.90 -20.19
CA LEU A 88 -0.29 2.55 -19.83
C LEU A 88 1.10 2.35 -20.45
N TYR A 89 2.10 2.20 -19.60
CA TYR A 89 3.51 2.12 -19.97
C TYR A 89 4.07 0.74 -19.67
N ASP A 90 4.69 0.10 -20.68
CA ASP A 90 5.41 -1.16 -20.51
C ASP A 90 6.88 -0.86 -20.19
N THR A 91 7.28 -1.27 -18.99
CA THR A 91 8.62 -1.04 -18.47
C THR A 91 9.67 -1.94 -19.13
N GLY A 92 9.28 -3.12 -19.63
CA GLY A 92 10.17 -4.07 -20.30
C GLY A 92 10.56 -3.62 -21.70
N THR A 93 9.63 -2.99 -22.43
CA THR A 93 9.86 -2.46 -23.80
C THR A 93 10.10 -0.96 -23.83
N SER A 94 9.97 -0.27 -22.69
CA SER A 94 10.07 1.18 -22.56
C SER A 94 9.14 1.92 -23.55
N SER A 95 7.89 1.47 -23.64
CA SER A 95 6.93 2.01 -24.61
C SER A 95 5.55 2.24 -24.02
N VAL A 96 4.84 3.23 -24.56
CA VAL A 96 3.43 3.49 -24.26
C VAL A 96 2.57 2.49 -25.03
N LEU A 97 1.77 1.70 -24.31
CA LEU A 97 0.87 0.69 -24.89
C LEU A 97 -0.50 1.27 -25.24
N ALA A 98 -1.02 2.16 -24.38
CA ALA A 98 -2.34 2.78 -24.56
C ALA A 98 -2.41 4.11 -23.82
N THR A 99 -3.39 4.93 -24.18
CA THR A 99 -3.70 6.18 -23.47
C THR A 99 -5.21 6.37 -23.32
N ALA A 100 -5.62 7.04 -22.24
CA ALA A 100 -7.00 7.45 -21.99
C ALA A 100 -7.05 8.84 -21.36
N GLU A 101 -8.23 9.46 -21.33
CA GLU A 101 -8.46 10.62 -20.49
C GLU A 101 -8.34 10.18 -19.02
N ALA A 102 -7.70 11.02 -18.20
CA ALA A 102 -7.52 10.72 -16.79
C ALA A 102 -8.83 10.92 -16.02
N PRO A 103 -9.38 9.89 -15.37
CA PRO A 103 -10.62 10.03 -14.62
C PRO A 103 -10.41 10.68 -13.25
N LEU A 104 -9.19 10.59 -12.71
CA LEU A 104 -8.79 11.02 -11.38
C LEU A 104 -7.42 11.69 -11.42
N ARG A 105 -7.14 12.57 -10.47
CA ARG A 105 -5.82 13.22 -10.33
C ARG A 105 -4.84 12.37 -9.52
N ASP A 106 -5.35 11.59 -8.58
CA ASP A 106 -4.60 10.59 -7.82
C ASP A 106 -5.43 9.31 -7.75
N PHE A 107 -4.79 8.16 -7.87
CA PHE A 107 -5.49 6.89 -7.97
C PHE A 107 -4.58 5.72 -7.58
N GLU A 108 -5.23 4.66 -7.13
CA GLU A 108 -4.67 3.32 -7.11
C GLU A 108 -5.12 2.55 -8.35
N ALA A 109 -4.29 1.61 -8.78
CA ALA A 109 -4.63 0.73 -9.90
C ALA A 109 -4.45 -0.73 -9.49
N GLN A 110 -5.34 -1.57 -10.00
CA GLN A 110 -5.30 -3.02 -9.81
C GLN A 110 -5.57 -3.70 -11.14
N ALA A 111 -4.67 -4.61 -11.53
CA ALA A 111 -4.89 -5.47 -12.69
C ALA A 111 -5.97 -6.52 -12.38
N ILE A 112 -6.85 -6.75 -13.34
CA ILE A 112 -7.88 -7.78 -13.32
C ILE A 112 -7.82 -8.59 -14.62
N ASP A 113 -8.49 -9.72 -14.68
CA ASP A 113 -8.62 -10.48 -15.93
C ASP A 113 -9.29 -9.62 -17.00
N GLY A 114 -8.54 -9.35 -18.07
CA GLY A 114 -9.01 -8.58 -19.22
C GLY A 114 -9.00 -7.07 -19.07
N GLY A 115 -8.42 -6.51 -17.99
CA GLY A 115 -8.36 -5.06 -17.83
C GLY A 115 -7.84 -4.57 -16.48
N TYR A 116 -8.40 -3.45 -16.03
CA TYR A 116 -7.92 -2.73 -14.86
C TYR A 116 -9.05 -2.10 -14.06
N VAL A 117 -8.85 -1.95 -12.76
CA VAL A 117 -9.67 -1.10 -11.89
C VAL A 117 -8.78 0.03 -11.39
N LEU A 118 -9.22 1.27 -11.62
CA LEU A 118 -8.62 2.46 -11.03
C LEU A 118 -9.58 2.99 -9.97
N SER A 119 -9.07 3.31 -8.79
CA SER A 119 -9.88 3.87 -7.71
C SER A 119 -9.19 5.05 -7.06
N GLY A 120 -9.97 6.02 -6.59
CA GLY A 120 -9.47 7.21 -5.92
C GLY A 120 -10.57 8.21 -5.64
N MET A 121 -10.20 9.33 -5.02
CA MET A 121 -11.14 10.41 -4.69
C MET A 121 -11.44 11.27 -5.91
N GLY A 122 -12.70 11.28 -6.31
CA GLY A 122 -13.25 12.21 -7.29
C GLY A 122 -14.01 13.36 -6.62
N ASP A 123 -14.65 14.20 -7.43
CA ASP A 123 -15.41 15.37 -6.93
C ASP A 123 -16.60 14.99 -6.04
N SER A 124 -17.17 13.80 -6.23
CA SER A 124 -18.33 13.27 -5.48
C SER A 124 -17.96 12.24 -4.39
N GLY A 125 -16.67 12.02 -4.13
CA GLY A 125 -16.17 11.02 -3.19
C GLY A 125 -15.40 9.89 -3.86
N MET A 126 -15.28 8.75 -3.19
CA MET A 126 -14.56 7.58 -3.71
C MET A 126 -15.23 7.06 -4.98
N MET A 127 -14.43 6.89 -6.01
CA MET A 127 -14.82 6.41 -7.33
C MET A 127 -14.03 5.14 -7.69
N ALA A 128 -14.61 4.26 -8.47
CA ALA A 128 -13.93 3.16 -9.12
C ALA A 128 -14.27 3.13 -10.61
N TYR A 129 -13.25 3.01 -11.45
CA TYR A 129 -13.33 2.99 -12.91
C TYR A 129 -12.80 1.66 -13.42
N ILE A 130 -13.59 0.96 -14.22
CA ILE A 130 -13.23 -0.34 -14.79
C ILE A 130 -12.94 -0.16 -16.26
N TYR A 131 -11.70 -0.46 -16.64
CA TYR A 131 -11.20 -0.39 -17.99
C TYR A 131 -10.93 -1.78 -18.55
N ASP A 132 -11.07 -1.94 -19.87
CA ASP A 132 -10.52 -3.09 -20.56
C ASP A 132 -8.99 -2.93 -20.77
N SER A 133 -8.37 -3.96 -21.36
CA SER A 133 -6.91 -3.96 -21.63
C SER A 133 -6.45 -2.90 -22.63
N SER A 134 -7.37 -2.29 -23.38
CA SER A 134 -7.10 -1.19 -24.33
C SER A 134 -7.33 0.20 -23.73
N LEU A 135 -7.61 0.29 -22.42
CA LEU A 135 -8.02 1.49 -21.70
C LEU A 135 -9.36 2.10 -22.20
N SER A 136 -10.26 1.28 -22.73
CA SER A 136 -11.65 1.71 -22.92
C SER A 136 -12.41 1.60 -21.62
N LEU A 137 -13.10 2.65 -21.21
CA LEU A 137 -13.89 2.67 -19.98
C LEU A 137 -15.14 1.79 -20.14
N ASN A 138 -15.25 0.74 -19.32
CA ASN A 138 -16.39 -0.17 -19.31
C ASN A 138 -17.45 0.22 -18.29
N LYS A 139 -17.02 0.67 -17.10
CA LYS A 139 -17.92 0.98 -16.01
C LYS A 139 -17.33 2.03 -15.08
N GLU A 140 -18.20 2.90 -14.57
CA GLU A 140 -17.93 3.88 -13.53
C GLU A 140 -18.82 3.60 -12.32
N ILE A 141 -18.27 3.68 -11.11
CA ILE A 141 -18.96 3.36 -9.87
C ILE A 141 -18.68 4.46 -8.86
N ALA A 142 -19.73 5.19 -8.45
CA ALA A 142 -19.70 6.11 -7.33
C ALA A 142 -19.86 5.31 -6.03
N VAL A 143 -18.72 4.94 -5.40
CA VAL A 143 -18.68 4.00 -4.27
C VAL A 143 -19.49 4.54 -3.08
N ASN A 144 -19.31 5.83 -2.74
CA ASN A 144 -20.00 6.41 -1.60
C ASN A 144 -21.54 6.50 -1.80
N GLU A 145 -22.00 6.59 -3.06
CA GLU A 145 -23.45 6.54 -3.36
C GLU A 145 -24.00 5.13 -3.13
N LEU A 146 -23.25 4.09 -3.47
CA LEU A 146 -23.65 2.69 -3.22
C LEU A 146 -23.76 2.41 -1.73
N LEU A 147 -22.90 2.99 -0.90
CA LEU A 147 -22.84 2.74 0.54
C LEU A 147 -23.92 3.48 1.35
N GLN A 148 -24.78 4.30 0.71
CA GLN A 148 -26.00 4.91 1.27
C GLN A 148 -25.80 5.65 2.61
N GLY A 149 -24.69 6.35 2.77
CA GLY A 149 -24.40 7.16 3.97
C GLY A 149 -23.20 6.67 4.78
N ASP A 150 -22.68 5.49 4.46
CA ASP A 150 -21.32 5.11 4.83
C ASP A 150 -20.34 5.58 3.75
N PHE A 151 -19.06 5.60 4.04
CA PHE A 151 -18.06 6.06 3.08
C PHE A 151 -16.68 5.40 3.32
N VAL A 152 -15.95 5.25 2.23
CA VAL A 152 -14.56 4.84 2.24
C VAL A 152 -13.71 5.98 2.78
N VAL A 153 -12.90 5.70 3.79
CA VAL A 153 -12.10 6.72 4.51
C VAL A 153 -10.71 6.85 3.89
N SER A 154 -10.13 5.72 3.48
CA SER A 154 -8.77 5.66 2.96
C SER A 154 -8.76 5.73 1.44
N GLU A 155 -7.93 6.61 0.90
CA GLU A 155 -7.63 6.66 -0.54
C GLU A 155 -6.82 5.43 -0.96
N THR A 156 -5.99 4.90 -0.06
CA THR A 156 -5.14 3.73 -0.29
C THR A 156 -5.79 2.47 0.28
N GLY A 157 -6.04 1.48 -0.59
CA GLY A 157 -6.62 0.19 -0.21
C GLY A 157 -8.10 0.24 0.19
N GLY A 158 -8.77 1.38 0.11
CA GLY A 158 -10.20 1.50 0.43
C GLY A 158 -11.11 0.74 -0.54
N VAL A 159 -10.65 0.54 -1.77
CA VAL A 159 -11.31 -0.24 -2.82
C VAL A 159 -10.39 -1.36 -3.27
N ALA A 160 -10.87 -2.60 -3.27
CA ALA A 160 -10.14 -3.75 -3.78
C ALA A 160 -10.93 -4.45 -4.89
N ALA A 161 -10.23 -4.93 -5.92
CA ALA A 161 -10.82 -5.73 -6.99
C ALA A 161 -10.40 -7.20 -6.87
N SER A 162 -11.33 -8.12 -7.15
CA SER A 162 -10.99 -9.53 -7.37
C SER A 162 -10.19 -9.67 -8.68
N THR A 163 -9.23 -10.58 -8.71
CA THR A 163 -8.36 -10.77 -9.89
C THR A 163 -9.14 -11.18 -11.14
N ASP A 164 -10.27 -11.86 -10.97
CA ASP A 164 -11.18 -12.25 -12.05
C ASP A 164 -12.08 -11.11 -12.56
N GLY A 165 -11.95 -9.92 -11.97
CA GLY A 165 -12.69 -8.72 -12.38
C GLY A 165 -14.19 -8.78 -12.13
N LYS A 166 -14.68 -9.69 -11.23
CA LYS A 166 -16.12 -9.87 -11.00
C LYS A 166 -16.64 -9.15 -9.76
N LYS A 167 -15.76 -8.84 -8.82
CA LYS A 167 -16.14 -8.29 -7.52
C LYS A 167 -15.26 -7.12 -7.12
N LEU A 168 -15.86 -6.18 -6.40
CA LEU A 168 -15.15 -5.14 -5.65
C LEU A 168 -15.45 -5.31 -4.15
N ALA A 169 -14.44 -5.10 -3.32
CA ALA A 169 -14.60 -4.96 -1.88
C ALA A 169 -14.36 -3.52 -1.48
N PHE A 170 -15.17 -3.01 -0.56
CA PHE A 170 -15.04 -1.65 -0.03
C PHE A 170 -14.83 -1.73 1.48
N ALA A 171 -13.69 -1.21 1.94
CA ALA A 171 -13.44 -1.00 3.35
C ALA A 171 -13.90 0.43 3.71
N ALA A 172 -15.00 0.52 4.45
CA ALA A 172 -15.63 1.78 4.81
C ALA A 172 -15.73 1.94 6.33
N LEU A 173 -16.06 3.13 6.79
CA LEU A 173 -16.15 3.45 8.21
C LEU A 173 -17.10 2.51 8.96
N GLY A 174 -18.25 2.21 8.39
CA GLY A 174 -19.28 1.38 8.99
C GLY A 174 -19.15 -0.12 8.70
N GLY A 175 -18.24 -0.55 7.81
CA GLY A 175 -18.14 -1.96 7.51
C GLY A 175 -17.29 -2.37 6.30
N LEU A 176 -17.34 -3.67 6.02
CA LEU A 176 -16.77 -4.28 4.83
C LEU A 176 -17.90 -4.72 3.91
N TYR A 177 -17.84 -4.26 2.68
CA TYR A 177 -18.86 -4.49 1.68
C TYR A 177 -18.29 -5.23 0.48
N LEU A 178 -19.10 -6.10 -0.12
CA LEU A 178 -18.79 -6.82 -1.34
C LEU A 178 -19.80 -6.45 -2.43
N TYR A 179 -19.30 -5.93 -3.53
CA TYR A 179 -20.12 -5.56 -4.69
C TYR A 179 -19.86 -6.53 -5.85
N ASP A 180 -20.89 -7.13 -6.35
CA ASP A 180 -20.86 -8.00 -7.53
C ASP A 180 -21.08 -7.16 -8.79
N LEU A 181 -20.11 -7.17 -9.68
CA LEU A 181 -20.09 -6.31 -10.88
C LEU A 181 -21.08 -6.74 -11.96
N GLU A 182 -21.45 -8.01 -11.99
CA GLU A 182 -22.38 -8.56 -12.95
C GLU A 182 -23.84 -8.28 -12.54
N SER A 183 -24.19 -8.66 -11.31
CA SER A 183 -25.55 -8.48 -10.79
C SER A 183 -25.85 -7.07 -10.28
N GLY A 184 -24.81 -6.29 -9.97
CA GLY A 184 -24.94 -4.98 -9.31
C GLY A 184 -25.39 -5.08 -7.84
N SER A 185 -25.27 -6.25 -7.22
CA SER A 185 -25.68 -6.43 -5.83
C SER A 185 -24.57 -6.06 -4.85
N LEU A 186 -24.95 -5.35 -3.77
CA LEU A 186 -24.08 -5.01 -2.65
C LEU A 186 -24.44 -5.90 -1.46
N THR A 187 -23.43 -6.55 -0.85
CA THR A 187 -23.56 -7.38 0.33
C THR A 187 -22.66 -6.83 1.44
N THR A 188 -23.22 -6.67 2.64
CA THR A 188 -22.45 -6.33 3.84
C THR A 188 -21.83 -7.61 4.41
N LEU A 189 -20.51 -7.69 4.47
CA LEU A 189 -19.77 -8.80 5.05
C LEU A 189 -19.49 -8.59 6.54
N LEU A 190 -19.14 -7.35 6.92
CA LEU A 190 -18.96 -6.90 8.31
C LEU A 190 -19.75 -5.62 8.50
N ASP A 191 -20.51 -5.53 9.57
CA ASP A 191 -21.24 -4.32 9.97
C ASP A 191 -20.75 -3.89 11.36
N VAL A 192 -20.00 -2.80 11.40
CA VAL A 192 -19.40 -2.27 12.65
C VAL A 192 -20.50 -1.90 13.66
N ALA A 193 -21.63 -1.36 13.19
CA ALA A 193 -22.74 -1.00 14.08
C ALA A 193 -23.43 -2.21 14.71
N GLN A 194 -23.30 -3.40 14.14
CA GLN A 194 -23.80 -4.68 14.68
C GLN A 194 -22.75 -5.42 15.52
N ASN A 195 -21.72 -4.71 16.03
CA ASN A 195 -20.61 -5.28 16.81
C ASN A 195 -19.85 -6.36 16.04
N ALA A 196 -19.48 -6.07 14.80
CA ALA A 196 -18.62 -6.96 14.02
C ALA A 196 -17.35 -7.31 14.80
N GLY A 197 -17.04 -8.61 14.89
CA GLY A 197 -15.86 -9.03 15.66
C GLY A 197 -15.81 -10.53 15.93
N THR A 198 -14.88 -10.90 16.78
CA THR A 198 -14.71 -12.25 17.36
C THR A 198 -15.10 -12.24 18.83
N ALA A 199 -14.93 -13.37 19.52
CA ALA A 199 -15.18 -13.43 20.96
C ALA A 199 -14.24 -12.52 21.81
N SER A 200 -13.12 -12.08 21.24
CA SER A 200 -12.07 -11.32 21.97
C SER A 200 -11.76 -9.95 21.38
N ILE A 201 -12.16 -9.67 20.14
CA ILE A 201 -11.87 -8.40 19.45
C ILE A 201 -13.14 -7.90 18.76
N SER A 202 -13.50 -6.65 19.02
CA SER A 202 -14.52 -5.91 18.27
C SER A 202 -13.85 -5.03 17.22
N VAL A 203 -14.41 -5.00 16.02
CA VAL A 203 -13.98 -4.06 14.96
C VAL A 203 -14.62 -2.72 15.23
N SER A 204 -13.82 -1.66 15.19
CA SER A 204 -14.27 -0.28 15.39
C SER A 204 -14.32 0.53 14.09
N MET A 205 -13.41 0.22 13.14
CA MET A 205 -13.30 0.92 11.86
C MET A 205 -12.49 0.05 10.89
N LEU A 206 -12.79 0.15 9.60
CA LEU A 206 -12.01 -0.46 8.53
C LEU A 206 -11.42 0.62 7.62
N ASN A 207 -10.15 0.45 7.28
CA ASN A 207 -9.39 1.44 6.51
C ASN A 207 -9.00 0.92 5.12
N GLY A 208 -8.78 -0.40 4.97
CA GLY A 208 -8.39 -0.95 3.68
C GLY A 208 -8.66 -2.43 3.57
N ALA A 209 -8.76 -2.90 2.32
CA ALA A 209 -9.03 -4.29 1.98
C ALA A 209 -8.22 -4.76 0.77
N ALA A 210 -8.04 -6.06 0.64
CA ALA A 210 -7.49 -6.71 -0.54
C ALA A 210 -8.07 -8.13 -0.65
N PHE A 211 -8.26 -8.64 -1.86
CA PHE A 211 -8.61 -10.04 -2.04
C PHE A 211 -7.41 -10.97 -1.79
N ALA A 212 -7.66 -12.16 -1.25
CA ALA A 212 -6.73 -13.27 -1.32
C ALA A 212 -6.43 -13.61 -2.80
N GLN A 213 -5.31 -14.29 -3.05
CA GLN A 213 -4.87 -14.57 -4.42
C GLN A 213 -5.88 -15.40 -5.23
N ASP A 214 -6.65 -16.28 -4.56
CA ASP A 214 -7.69 -17.12 -5.15
C ASP A 214 -9.09 -16.51 -5.13
N ASN A 215 -9.22 -15.25 -4.71
CA ASN A 215 -10.49 -14.53 -4.54
C ASN A 215 -11.48 -15.14 -3.52
N SER A 216 -11.05 -16.14 -2.73
CA SER A 216 -11.94 -16.83 -1.77
C SER A 216 -12.19 -16.02 -0.49
N GLN A 217 -11.29 -15.12 -0.15
CA GLN A 217 -11.34 -14.31 1.06
C GLN A 217 -10.99 -12.85 0.75
N ILE A 218 -11.46 -11.98 1.63
CA ILE A 218 -11.04 -10.58 1.69
C ILE A 218 -10.21 -10.40 2.95
N MET A 219 -8.99 -9.93 2.78
CA MET A 219 -8.08 -9.49 3.84
C MET A 219 -8.29 -8.00 4.06
N PHE A 220 -8.21 -7.53 5.28
CA PHE A 220 -8.45 -6.13 5.62
C PHE A 220 -7.62 -5.69 6.82
N TYR A 221 -7.49 -4.38 6.99
CA TYR A 221 -6.96 -3.76 8.20
C TYR A 221 -7.88 -2.64 8.68
N GLY A 222 -7.68 -2.28 9.93
CA GLY A 222 -8.46 -1.22 10.57
C GLY A 222 -8.12 -1.10 12.04
N SER A 223 -9.07 -0.64 12.82
CA SER A 223 -8.95 -0.56 14.27
C SER A 223 -10.00 -1.39 15.00
N GLY A 224 -9.67 -1.79 16.21
CA GLY A 224 -10.55 -2.58 17.05
C GLY A 224 -10.29 -2.34 18.53
N SER A 225 -11.08 -3.01 19.37
CA SER A 225 -10.96 -3.00 20.83
C SER A 225 -11.13 -4.40 21.40
N SER A 226 -10.60 -4.64 22.60
CA SER A 226 -10.72 -5.92 23.31
C SER A 226 -12.14 -6.18 23.79
N ILE A 227 -12.55 -7.45 23.84
CA ILE A 227 -13.79 -7.92 24.47
C ILE A 227 -13.44 -8.92 25.58
N PRO A 228 -13.82 -8.70 26.88
CA PRO A 228 -14.37 -7.44 27.39
C PRO A 228 -13.37 -6.29 27.25
N ALA A 229 -13.89 -5.06 27.21
CA ALA A 229 -13.03 -3.88 27.17
C ALA A 229 -12.13 -3.88 28.41
N ALA A 230 -10.82 -3.78 28.20
CA ALA A 230 -9.86 -3.62 29.27
C ALA A 230 -9.87 -2.19 29.79
N ASP A 231 -9.81 -1.98 31.10
CA ASP A 231 -9.79 -0.63 31.69
C ASP A 231 -8.58 0.15 31.16
N GLY A 232 -8.83 1.26 30.48
CA GLY A 232 -7.80 2.14 29.92
C GLY A 232 -7.15 1.63 28.62
N GLU A 233 -7.66 0.57 28.01
CA GLU A 233 -7.19 0.15 26.70
C GLU A 233 -7.82 1.02 25.60
N GLU A 234 -6.98 1.73 24.87
CA GLU A 234 -7.37 2.49 23.71
C GLU A 234 -7.60 1.55 22.50
N SER A 235 -8.18 2.08 21.43
CA SER A 235 -8.29 1.38 20.15
C SER A 235 -6.89 1.00 19.64
N PHE A 236 -6.78 -0.17 19.02
CA PHE A 236 -5.54 -0.70 18.46
C PHE A 236 -5.73 -1.13 17.02
N SER A 237 -4.64 -1.19 16.26
CA SER A 237 -4.65 -1.71 14.90
C SER A 237 -4.97 -3.20 14.87
N ILE A 238 -5.80 -3.59 13.89
CA ILE A 238 -6.12 -4.98 13.60
C ILE A 238 -5.93 -5.26 12.13
N HIS A 239 -5.55 -6.48 11.80
CA HIS A 239 -5.75 -7.05 10.47
C HIS A 239 -6.59 -8.32 10.57
N GLY A 240 -7.24 -8.67 9.49
CA GLY A 240 -8.11 -9.85 9.50
C GLY A 240 -8.41 -10.37 8.11
N SER A 241 -9.18 -11.44 8.08
CA SER A 241 -9.75 -11.98 6.85
C SER A 241 -11.16 -12.52 7.08
N ILE A 242 -11.96 -12.49 6.03
CA ILE A 242 -13.30 -13.05 5.98
C ILE A 242 -13.53 -13.68 4.61
N ALA A 243 -14.23 -14.81 4.55
CA ALA A 243 -14.62 -15.40 3.27
C ALA A 243 -15.61 -14.49 2.52
N VAL A 244 -15.61 -14.58 1.19
CA VAL A 244 -16.52 -13.78 0.34
C VAL A 244 -18.01 -14.09 0.55
N ASP A 245 -18.33 -15.18 1.24
CA ASP A 245 -19.70 -15.51 1.70
C ASP A 245 -20.03 -14.97 3.09
N GLY A 246 -19.12 -14.22 3.71
CA GLY A 246 -19.29 -13.64 5.05
C GLY A 246 -18.91 -14.57 6.20
N SER A 247 -18.47 -15.79 5.93
CA SER A 247 -18.08 -16.76 6.96
C SER A 247 -16.61 -16.67 7.35
N GLY A 248 -16.23 -17.33 8.44
CA GLY A 248 -14.82 -17.56 8.81
C GLY A 248 -14.02 -16.32 9.18
N LEU A 249 -14.65 -15.30 9.79
CA LEU A 249 -13.96 -14.09 10.27
C LEU A 249 -12.79 -14.45 11.19
N LYS A 250 -11.61 -13.95 10.84
CA LYS A 250 -10.39 -14.00 11.66
C LYS A 250 -9.90 -12.60 11.90
N LEU A 251 -9.53 -12.31 13.16
CA LEU A 251 -8.95 -11.03 13.56
C LEU A 251 -7.65 -11.27 14.31
N THR A 252 -6.67 -10.43 14.07
CA THR A 252 -5.37 -10.44 14.72
C THR A 252 -5.04 -9.02 15.19
N LYS A 253 -4.63 -8.88 16.46
CA LYS A 253 -4.03 -7.68 17.02
C LYS A 253 -2.51 -7.86 16.95
N PRO A 254 -1.78 -7.17 16.09
CA PRO A 254 -0.32 -7.20 16.13
C PRO A 254 0.16 -6.45 17.37
N SER A 255 1.08 -7.07 18.13
CA SER A 255 1.54 -6.50 19.40
C SER A 255 2.45 -5.29 19.17
N GLY A 256 2.03 -4.11 19.64
CA GLY A 256 2.82 -2.88 19.55
C GLY A 256 3.06 -2.38 18.12
N TYR A 257 2.22 -2.80 17.18
CA TYR A 257 2.36 -2.44 15.77
C TYR A 257 1.11 -1.68 15.30
N GLU A 258 1.28 -0.42 14.91
CA GLU A 258 0.21 0.40 14.35
C GLU A 258 0.36 0.52 12.83
N MET A 259 -0.66 0.08 12.11
CA MET A 259 -0.70 0.09 10.65
C MET A 259 -1.26 1.40 10.13
N GLU A 260 -0.62 1.98 9.13
CA GLU A 260 -1.05 3.20 8.45
C GLU A 260 -1.90 2.90 7.22
N GLU A 261 -1.45 1.94 6.42
CA GLU A 261 -2.08 1.59 5.15
C GLU A 261 -1.94 0.10 4.84
N ILE A 262 -2.59 -0.34 3.76
CA ILE A 262 -2.40 -1.64 3.14
C ILE A 262 -1.89 -1.43 1.71
N GLN A 263 -0.74 -2.04 1.39
CA GLN A 263 -0.21 -2.05 0.03
C GLN A 263 -0.34 -3.45 -0.55
N SER A 264 -1.02 -3.56 -1.68
CA SER A 264 -1.29 -4.83 -2.34
C SER A 264 -0.29 -5.10 -3.45
N SER A 265 0.45 -6.20 -3.32
CA SER A 265 1.24 -6.81 -4.39
C SER A 265 0.58 -8.11 -4.85
N VAL A 266 1.07 -8.73 -5.92
CA VAL A 266 0.51 -9.99 -6.44
C VAL A 266 0.51 -11.08 -5.37
N SER A 267 1.62 -11.28 -4.65
CA SER A 267 1.77 -12.38 -3.68
C SER A 267 1.64 -11.96 -2.22
N ARG A 268 1.73 -10.67 -1.88
CA ARG A 268 1.80 -10.19 -0.50
C ARG A 268 0.98 -8.93 -0.28
N LEU A 269 0.57 -8.74 0.97
CA LEU A 269 0.07 -7.48 1.49
C LEU A 269 1.11 -6.94 2.46
N PHE A 270 1.48 -5.69 2.31
CA PHE A 270 2.37 -4.99 3.22
C PHE A 270 1.56 -4.00 4.05
N PHE A 271 1.92 -3.86 5.32
CA PHE A 271 1.27 -2.97 6.27
C PHE A 271 2.32 -2.02 6.86
N PRO A 272 2.66 -0.92 6.18
CA PRO A 272 3.53 0.10 6.74
C PRO A 272 3.05 0.59 8.10
N GLN A 273 4.00 0.87 9.01
CA GLN A 273 3.70 1.50 10.29
C GLN A 273 3.45 3.00 10.12
N THR A 274 2.66 3.57 11.03
CA THR A 274 2.60 5.01 11.17
C THR A 274 3.99 5.58 11.44
N PHE A 275 4.30 6.74 10.87
CA PHE A 275 5.65 7.34 10.97
C PHE A 275 6.11 7.57 12.43
N THR A 276 5.16 7.74 13.36
CA THR A 276 5.42 7.92 14.80
C THR A 276 5.80 6.63 15.51
N GLN A 277 5.46 5.48 14.94
CA GLN A 277 5.65 4.15 15.51
C GLN A 277 6.71 3.34 14.77
N ALA A 278 7.22 3.84 13.63
CA ALA A 278 8.17 3.10 12.80
C ALA A 278 9.44 2.71 13.58
N ASP A 279 9.57 1.44 13.87
CA ASP A 279 10.65 0.83 14.67
C ASP A 279 11.69 0.09 13.80
N GLY A 280 11.58 0.18 12.48
CA GLY A 280 12.43 -0.53 11.54
C GLY A 280 11.93 -1.95 11.24
N THR A 281 10.65 -2.23 11.47
CA THR A 281 10.01 -3.49 11.07
C THR A 281 8.84 -3.24 10.12
N LEU A 282 8.50 -4.26 9.31
CA LEU A 282 7.36 -4.26 8.41
C LEU A 282 6.58 -5.55 8.59
N LEU A 283 5.30 -5.43 8.91
CA LEU A 283 4.35 -6.53 8.89
C LEU A 283 3.92 -6.80 7.44
N TRP A 284 3.91 -8.06 7.03
CA TRP A 284 3.35 -8.47 5.75
C TRP A 284 2.58 -9.79 5.87
N VAL A 285 1.63 -9.99 4.97
CA VAL A 285 0.79 -11.18 4.91
C VAL A 285 0.92 -11.81 3.53
N ASP A 286 1.16 -13.11 3.50
CA ASP A 286 1.13 -13.92 2.28
C ASP A 286 -0.32 -14.07 1.78
N ARG A 287 -0.60 -13.65 0.55
CA ARG A 287 -1.96 -13.63 0.01
C ARG A 287 -2.53 -15.01 -0.32
N ALA A 288 -1.67 -16.01 -0.52
CA ALA A 288 -2.12 -17.37 -0.81
C ALA A 288 -2.48 -18.13 0.48
N THR A 289 -1.74 -17.90 1.57
CA THR A 289 -1.90 -18.66 2.81
C THR A 289 -2.58 -17.89 3.94
N GLY A 290 -2.59 -16.56 3.86
CA GLY A 290 -3.03 -15.68 4.95
C GLY A 290 -2.04 -15.61 6.13
N SER A 291 -0.82 -16.14 5.97
CA SER A 291 0.19 -16.17 7.05
C SER A 291 0.84 -14.81 7.22
N ALA A 292 0.81 -14.29 8.45
CA ALA A 292 1.48 -13.04 8.81
C ALA A 292 2.94 -13.27 9.15
N ASN A 293 3.80 -12.37 8.72
CA ASN A 293 5.25 -12.39 8.90
C ASN A 293 5.77 -10.98 9.14
N THR A 294 7.01 -10.85 9.61
CA THR A 294 7.69 -9.57 9.78
C THR A 294 9.03 -9.56 9.06
N LEU A 295 9.37 -8.41 8.50
CA LEU A 295 10.68 -8.09 7.94
C LEU A 295 11.31 -7.02 8.83
N SER A 296 12.56 -7.23 9.26
CA SER A 296 13.32 -6.23 10.01
C SER A 296 14.28 -5.51 9.08
N PHE A 297 14.28 -4.18 9.12
CA PHE A 297 15.22 -3.35 8.36
C PHE A 297 16.54 -3.20 9.10
N SER A 298 17.59 -2.85 8.35
CA SER A 298 18.96 -2.78 8.89
C SER A 298 19.21 -1.56 9.80
N ALA A 299 18.37 -0.53 9.73
CA ALA A 299 18.54 0.69 10.49
C ALA A 299 17.29 1.04 11.30
N SER A 300 17.48 1.48 12.55
CA SER A 300 16.40 1.98 13.40
C SER A 300 15.75 3.23 12.79
N GLY A 301 14.42 3.30 12.81
CA GLY A 301 13.64 4.38 12.21
C GLY A 301 13.61 4.36 10.69
N GLU A 302 14.09 3.29 10.05
CA GLU A 302 13.93 3.07 8.63
C GLU A 302 12.46 2.76 8.31
N GLY A 303 11.99 3.30 7.17
CA GLY A 303 10.59 3.19 6.76
C GLY A 303 9.65 4.28 7.28
N LYS A 304 10.13 5.17 8.15
CA LYS A 304 9.31 6.28 8.67
C LYS A 304 8.87 7.30 7.62
N ASP A 305 9.63 7.44 6.53
CA ASP A 305 9.34 8.38 5.44
C ASP A 305 8.75 7.65 4.20
N GLY A 306 8.46 6.37 4.34
CA GLY A 306 7.77 5.54 3.35
C GLY A 306 8.33 4.14 3.21
N VAL A 307 7.44 3.20 2.99
CA VAL A 307 7.71 1.80 2.67
C VAL A 307 6.90 1.45 1.43
N TYR A 308 7.50 0.78 0.46
CA TYR A 308 6.90 0.52 -0.86
C TYR A 308 7.14 -0.92 -1.27
N GLY A 309 6.07 -1.70 -1.39
CA GLY A 309 6.11 -3.07 -1.90
C GLY A 309 6.37 -3.11 -3.40
N SER A 310 7.08 -4.13 -3.87
CA SER A 310 7.22 -4.38 -5.30
C SER A 310 5.94 -4.95 -5.91
N GLU A 311 5.80 -4.85 -7.23
CA GLU A 311 4.64 -5.35 -7.97
C GLU A 311 4.31 -6.82 -7.62
N GLN A 312 5.31 -7.70 -7.65
CA GLN A 312 5.13 -9.12 -7.34
C GLN A 312 5.16 -9.43 -5.83
N GLY A 313 5.65 -8.49 -5.01
CA GLY A 313 5.81 -8.64 -3.57
C GLY A 313 7.12 -9.30 -3.14
N ASN A 314 8.11 -9.46 -4.03
CA ASN A 314 9.38 -10.08 -3.70
C ASN A 314 10.36 -9.12 -3.03
N TYR A 315 10.18 -7.82 -3.25
CA TYR A 315 11.04 -6.78 -2.72
C TYR A 315 10.22 -5.71 -2.01
N VAL A 316 10.88 -4.98 -1.13
CA VAL A 316 10.34 -3.79 -0.50
C VAL A 316 11.40 -2.70 -0.49
N ALA A 317 11.01 -1.48 -0.81
CA ALA A 317 11.85 -0.31 -0.64
C ALA A 317 11.46 0.46 0.61
N THR A 318 12.46 1.05 1.26
CA THR A 318 12.27 2.06 2.30
C THR A 318 12.82 3.39 1.82
N ALA A 319 12.17 4.48 2.21
CA ALA A 319 12.62 5.84 1.97
C ALA A 319 13.02 6.51 3.29
N VAL A 320 14.13 7.22 3.29
CA VAL A 320 14.56 8.08 4.39
C VAL A 320 14.90 9.45 3.83
N LEU A 321 14.08 10.44 4.19
CA LEU A 321 14.28 11.84 3.82
C LEU A 321 15.19 12.51 4.83
N GLY A 322 16.32 13.01 4.34
CA GLY A 322 17.28 13.80 5.08
C GLY A 322 17.76 14.99 4.24
N SER A 323 19.05 15.30 4.25
CA SER A 323 19.65 16.23 3.27
C SER A 323 19.55 15.68 1.85
N ASN A 324 19.55 14.36 1.71
CA ASN A 324 19.30 13.61 0.48
C ASN A 324 18.18 12.59 0.73
N LEU A 325 17.56 12.07 -0.33
CA LEU A 325 16.67 10.91 -0.23
C LEU A 325 17.53 9.64 -0.31
N THR A 326 17.49 8.83 0.74
CA THR A 326 18.10 7.49 0.73
C THR A 326 17.01 6.45 0.50
N VAL A 327 17.17 5.63 -0.53
CA VAL A 327 16.31 4.50 -0.83
C VAL A 327 17.08 3.21 -0.58
N ARG A 328 16.51 2.28 0.17
CA ARG A 328 17.05 0.93 0.37
C ARG A 328 16.05 -0.10 -0.08
N VAL A 329 16.53 -1.13 -0.78
CA VAL A 329 15.71 -2.22 -1.28
C VAL A 329 16.10 -3.51 -0.58
N TYR A 330 15.09 -4.23 -0.08
CA TYR A 330 15.24 -5.49 0.65
C TYR A 330 14.54 -6.61 -0.12
N ASP A 331 15.16 -7.77 -0.16
CA ASP A 331 14.51 -9.03 -0.53
C ASP A 331 13.63 -9.50 0.63
N VAL A 332 12.35 -9.69 0.40
CA VAL A 332 11.37 -9.99 1.47
C VAL A 332 11.55 -11.39 2.03
N ALA A 333 11.99 -12.36 1.21
CA ALA A 333 12.13 -13.75 1.63
C ALA A 333 13.35 -13.97 2.55
N SER A 334 14.47 -13.31 2.24
CA SER A 334 15.72 -13.44 2.99
C SER A 334 15.94 -12.34 4.03
N GLY A 335 15.23 -11.21 3.92
CA GLY A 335 15.49 -10.01 4.72
C GLY A 335 16.78 -9.26 4.32
N ALA A 336 17.44 -9.68 3.23
CA ALA A 336 18.72 -9.10 2.82
C ALA A 336 18.53 -7.72 2.17
N LEU A 337 19.40 -6.77 2.54
CA LEU A 337 19.54 -5.51 1.82
C LEU A 337 20.22 -5.79 0.46
N VAL A 338 19.52 -5.51 -0.63
CA VAL A 338 20.00 -5.81 -2.01
C VAL A 338 20.43 -4.57 -2.77
N ALA A 339 20.02 -3.38 -2.38
CA ALA A 339 20.48 -2.12 -2.96
C ALA A 339 20.35 -0.95 -1.98
N THR A 340 21.20 0.04 -2.16
CA THR A 340 21.09 1.37 -1.52
C THR A 340 21.40 2.43 -2.57
N GLU A 341 20.50 3.37 -2.75
CA GLU A 341 20.66 4.52 -3.63
C GLU A 341 20.48 5.79 -2.85
N VAL A 342 21.30 6.79 -3.17
CA VAL A 342 21.22 8.14 -2.59
C VAL A 342 20.93 9.13 -3.69
N ILE A 343 19.73 9.68 -3.68
CA ILE A 343 19.32 10.71 -4.63
C ILE A 343 19.65 12.07 -4.01
N GLU A 344 20.58 12.76 -4.64
CA GLU A 344 21.05 14.05 -4.16
C GLU A 344 19.93 15.10 -4.21
N ASN A 345 19.81 15.82 -3.12
CA ASN A 345 18.88 16.93 -3.01
C ASN A 345 19.57 18.23 -3.48
N SER A 346 19.47 18.53 -4.76
CA SER A 346 19.96 19.76 -5.35
C SER A 346 19.00 20.96 -5.18
N ASP A 347 17.78 20.71 -4.69
CA ASP A 347 16.70 21.70 -4.57
C ASP A 347 16.16 21.71 -3.13
N PRO A 348 16.21 22.85 -2.40
CA PRO A 348 15.71 22.95 -1.03
C PRO A 348 14.20 22.68 -0.91
N THR A 349 13.44 22.66 -2.00
CA THR A 349 12.01 22.32 -2.01
C THR A 349 11.73 20.81 -1.89
N TYR A 350 12.75 19.95 -1.98
CA TYR A 350 12.65 18.50 -1.82
C TYR A 350 12.03 18.05 -0.49
N PHE A 351 12.21 18.79 0.59
CA PHE A 351 11.61 18.45 1.89
C PHE A 351 10.09 18.44 1.92
N TYR A 352 9.46 18.99 0.88
CA TYR A 352 7.99 19.01 0.73
C TYR A 352 7.49 17.95 -0.26
N ARG A 353 8.39 17.11 -0.78
CA ARG A 353 8.03 16.08 -1.76
C ARG A 353 7.89 14.73 -1.08
N ILE A 354 6.75 14.09 -1.28
CA ILE A 354 6.52 12.72 -0.84
C ILE A 354 7.12 11.79 -1.88
N PRO A 355 8.11 10.94 -1.54
CA PRO A 355 8.63 9.96 -2.48
C PRO A 355 7.56 8.91 -2.77
N ARG A 356 7.50 8.46 -4.02
CA ARG A 356 6.79 7.24 -4.43
C ARG A 356 7.78 6.36 -5.16
N ILE A 357 7.86 5.09 -4.77
CA ILE A 357 8.89 4.17 -5.27
C ILE A 357 8.19 2.95 -5.87
N TYR A 358 8.50 2.67 -7.12
CA TYR A 358 7.96 1.54 -7.87
C TYR A 358 9.08 0.55 -8.15
N LEU A 359 9.02 -0.64 -7.54
CA LEU A 359 9.98 -1.70 -7.73
C LEU A 359 9.47 -2.68 -8.78
N LEU A 360 10.15 -2.76 -9.90
CA LEU A 360 9.81 -3.60 -11.04
C LEU A 360 10.58 -4.92 -10.92
N ASP A 361 9.94 -5.96 -10.42
CA ASP A 361 10.57 -7.24 -10.11
C ASP A 361 11.26 -7.89 -11.32
N GLY A 362 10.61 -7.84 -12.48
CA GLY A 362 11.13 -8.44 -13.71
C GLY A 362 12.37 -7.74 -14.25
N ALA A 363 12.38 -6.41 -14.23
CA ALA A 363 13.48 -5.59 -14.72
C ALA A 363 14.55 -5.32 -13.65
N LYS A 364 14.30 -5.67 -12.39
CA LYS A 364 15.17 -5.31 -11.25
C LYS A 364 15.49 -3.83 -11.20
N THR A 365 14.53 -3.00 -11.53
CA THR A 365 14.66 -1.54 -11.61
C THR A 365 13.70 -0.89 -10.63
N ALA A 366 14.19 0.10 -9.89
CA ALA A 366 13.38 1.01 -9.10
C ALA A 366 13.13 2.30 -9.89
N VAL A 367 11.90 2.75 -9.92
CA VAL A 367 11.49 4.07 -10.40
C VAL A 367 11.11 4.90 -9.20
N VAL A 368 11.81 5.98 -8.95
CA VAL A 368 11.57 6.91 -7.83
C VAL A 368 10.96 8.18 -8.39
N VAL A 369 9.75 8.49 -7.96
CA VAL A 369 9.02 9.69 -8.33
C VAL A 369 8.92 10.59 -7.11
N LEU A 370 9.50 11.77 -7.18
CA LEU A 370 9.39 12.80 -6.15
C LEU A 370 8.37 13.83 -6.63
N GLY A 371 7.12 13.63 -6.27
CA GLY A 371 6.03 14.56 -6.56
C GLY A 371 6.04 15.76 -5.61
N GLY A 372 5.61 16.92 -6.11
CA GLY A 372 5.35 18.07 -5.25
C GLY A 372 3.99 17.93 -4.57
N SER A 373 3.93 18.16 -3.25
CA SER A 373 2.64 18.35 -2.55
C SER A 373 1.97 19.68 -2.90
N ILE A 374 2.67 20.53 -3.65
CA ILE A 374 2.22 21.84 -4.11
C ILE A 374 2.19 21.80 -5.64
N ASP A 375 1.10 22.18 -6.23
CA ASP A 375 0.81 22.10 -7.69
C ASP A 375 1.87 22.76 -8.61
N GLU A 376 2.76 23.57 -8.04
CA GLU A 376 3.79 24.32 -8.79
C GLU A 376 5.17 23.65 -8.84
N LEU A 377 5.41 22.59 -8.03
CA LEU A 377 6.73 21.94 -8.01
C LEU A 377 6.87 20.93 -9.13
N ASP A 378 8.04 20.96 -9.80
CA ASP A 378 8.38 19.98 -10.82
C ASP A 378 8.57 18.60 -10.18
N THR A 379 8.04 17.56 -10.84
CA THR A 379 8.26 16.17 -10.45
C THR A 379 9.67 15.76 -10.89
N LEU A 380 10.45 15.22 -9.95
CA LEU A 380 11.72 14.59 -10.26
C LEU A 380 11.53 13.08 -10.39
N VAL A 381 12.09 12.49 -11.43
CA VAL A 381 12.14 11.04 -11.63
C VAL A 381 13.58 10.57 -11.63
N SER A 382 13.86 9.54 -10.86
CA SER A 382 15.16 8.84 -10.84
C SER A 382 14.93 7.33 -11.00
N THR A 383 15.89 6.65 -11.62
CA THR A 383 15.86 5.20 -11.78
C THR A 383 17.18 4.58 -11.36
N PHE A 384 17.15 3.39 -10.76
CA PHE A 384 18.33 2.61 -10.45
C PHE A 384 18.05 1.11 -10.48
N GLU A 385 19.09 0.31 -10.66
CA GLU A 385 19.00 -1.16 -10.65
C GLU A 385 19.20 -1.71 -9.24
N PHE A 386 18.53 -2.83 -8.90
CA PHE A 386 18.69 -3.54 -7.64
C PHE A 386 18.79 -5.05 -7.85
N GLY A 387 19.43 -5.77 -6.92
CA GLY A 387 19.49 -7.22 -6.92
C GLY A 387 20.35 -7.83 -8.05
N ALA A 388 21.46 -7.17 -8.42
CA ALA A 388 22.46 -7.69 -9.35
C ALA A 388 23.35 -8.76 -8.70
#